data_a9f14412cc55c5527106b58e172ebded
#
_entry.id   a9f14412cc55c5527106b58e172ebded
#
_cell.length_a   1.000
_cell.length_b   1.000
_cell.length_c   1.000
_cell.angle_alpha   90.00
_cell.angle_beta   90.00
_cell.angle_gamma   90.00
#
_symmetry.space_group_name_H-M   'P 1'
#
loop_
_entity.id
_entity.type
_entity.pdbx_description
1 polymer ?
#
loop_
_entity_poly.entity_id
_entity_poly.type
_entity_poly.pdbx_seq_one_letter_code
_entity_poly.pdbx_strand_id
1 'polypeptide(L)'
;MVGVSGKKFPSIREHLKKNISEAYNGLDVSFQSFPADDQTDPEAYKRAIDALPGRSAVTIFTPDSTHYAIARYAIERGHHVLVTKPATKLLAHHLELLALADAHGVLVYVEHHKRFDPAYADARFKARALGDFNYFYSYMSQPKSQLETFKAWAGRESDISYYLNSHHVDVCEWMVRDAGWRPATVRASASVGISEEVGCVKGTEDTITLLVDWTRESDAKRATGIYTASWTAPMNAGVHSQQHFHYVASRGEINVNQAKRGYDVVDETDRSGSALKWYNPFYMRYAPDEEGNFNGQSGYGYVSFEKFIDGVTAVNDGRVTVDQLDKRGLPTLRNTVLTTAILEAGRRSLDEGNRLVEIIVGDADRVELK
;
A
#
# COMPACT_ATOMS: atom_id res chain seq x y z
N MET A 1 -2.86 19.35 9.10
CA MET A 1 -2.44 18.83 7.77
C MET A 1 -1.06 19.35 7.43
N VAL A 2 -0.23 18.54 6.80
CA VAL A 2 1.17 18.89 6.49
C VAL A 2 1.43 18.76 4.98
N GLY A 3 2.26 19.64 4.44
CA GLY A 3 2.78 19.58 3.07
C GLY A 3 4.11 20.33 2.97
N VAL A 4 4.86 20.11 1.89
CA VAL A 4 6.09 20.89 1.64
C VAL A 4 5.77 22.34 1.32
N SER A 5 4.63 22.61 0.68
CA SER A 5 4.16 23.94 0.34
C SER A 5 2.73 24.15 0.79
N GLY A 6 2.47 25.26 1.46
CA GLY A 6 1.15 25.70 1.91
C GLY A 6 0.21 26.16 0.80
N LYS A 7 0.73 26.43 -0.40
CA LYS A 7 -0.04 27.01 -1.53
C LYS A 7 -1.28 26.22 -1.93
N LYS A 8 -1.33 24.92 -1.64
CA LYS A 8 -2.48 24.06 -1.95
C LYS A 8 -3.55 24.03 -0.85
N PHE A 9 -3.25 24.48 0.37
CA PHE A 9 -4.20 24.37 1.48
C PHE A 9 -5.50 25.15 1.29
N PRO A 10 -5.51 26.37 0.69
CA PRO A 10 -6.77 27.05 0.39
C PRO A 10 -7.72 26.22 -0.49
N SER A 11 -7.20 25.64 -1.59
CA SER A 11 -8.02 24.80 -2.49
C SER A 11 -8.47 23.49 -1.82
N ILE A 12 -7.65 22.93 -0.91
CA ILE A 12 -8.04 21.74 -0.15
C ILE A 12 -9.17 22.09 0.84
N ARG A 13 -9.13 23.23 1.53
CA ARG A 13 -10.23 23.67 2.42
C ARG A 13 -11.53 23.86 1.65
N GLU A 14 -11.47 24.48 0.48
CA GLU A 14 -12.63 24.67 -0.38
C GLU A 14 -13.19 23.31 -0.85
N HIS A 15 -12.32 22.39 -1.27
CA HIS A 15 -12.70 21.04 -1.67
C HIS A 15 -13.39 20.28 -0.52
N LEU A 16 -12.83 20.31 0.69
CA LEU A 16 -13.41 19.67 1.87
C LEU A 16 -14.77 20.28 2.22
N LYS A 17 -14.88 21.60 2.18
CA LYS A 17 -16.15 22.29 2.41
C LYS A 17 -17.21 21.82 1.43
N LYS A 18 -16.93 21.86 0.14
CA LYS A 18 -17.90 21.53 -0.93
C LYS A 18 -18.26 20.03 -0.94
N ASN A 19 -17.27 19.14 -0.81
CA ASN A 19 -17.49 17.71 -1.07
C ASN A 19 -17.71 16.90 0.20
N ILE A 20 -17.40 17.44 1.38
CA ILE A 20 -17.61 16.75 2.67
C ILE A 20 -18.57 17.54 3.55
N SER A 21 -18.24 18.78 3.91
CA SER A 21 -19.05 19.56 4.82
C SER A 21 -20.49 19.76 4.33
N GLU A 22 -20.64 20.19 3.07
CA GLU A 22 -21.97 20.41 2.46
C GLU A 22 -22.73 19.10 2.20
N ALA A 23 -22.01 18.02 1.88
CA ALA A 23 -22.61 16.71 1.65
C ALA A 23 -23.13 16.04 2.93
N TYR A 24 -22.63 16.44 4.11
CA TYR A 24 -22.96 15.86 5.40
C TYR A 24 -23.51 16.93 6.37
N ASN A 25 -24.52 17.67 5.95
CA ASN A 25 -25.25 18.65 6.77
C ASN A 25 -24.35 19.64 7.53
N GLY A 26 -23.28 20.11 6.90
CA GLY A 26 -22.37 21.09 7.51
C GLY A 26 -21.34 20.50 8.47
N LEU A 27 -20.99 19.21 8.32
CA LEU A 27 -19.93 18.59 9.12
C LEU A 27 -18.66 19.46 9.12
N ASP A 28 -18.17 19.82 10.32
CA ASP A 28 -16.92 20.57 10.44
C ASP A 28 -15.70 19.70 10.10
N VAL A 29 -14.97 20.12 9.07
CA VAL A 29 -13.74 19.46 8.59
C VAL A 29 -12.56 20.43 8.58
N SER A 30 -12.51 21.32 9.56
CA SER A 30 -11.41 22.27 9.74
C SER A 30 -10.08 21.58 10.07
N PHE A 31 -8.96 22.18 9.67
CA PHE A 31 -7.63 21.70 10.01
C PHE A 31 -6.61 22.84 10.14
N GLN A 32 -5.62 22.64 11.00
CA GLN A 32 -4.43 23.48 11.05
C GLN A 32 -3.44 23.04 9.96
N SER A 33 -2.84 24.01 9.23
CA SER A 33 -1.88 23.76 8.14
C SER A 33 -0.43 24.03 8.58
N PHE A 34 0.47 23.17 8.10
CA PHE A 34 1.92 23.32 8.24
C PHE A 34 2.59 23.06 6.88
N PRO A 35 3.35 24.01 6.31
CA PRO A 35 3.50 25.40 6.76
C PRO A 35 2.23 26.23 6.56
N ALA A 36 2.28 27.54 6.82
CA ALA A 36 1.21 28.47 6.47
C ALA A 36 1.00 28.51 4.94
N ASP A 37 -0.17 29.02 4.51
CA ASP A 37 -0.65 28.90 3.12
C ASP A 37 0.29 29.48 2.05
N ASP A 38 1.05 30.51 2.38
CA ASP A 38 1.99 31.19 1.48
C ASP A 38 3.45 30.71 1.60
N GLN A 39 3.74 29.78 2.51
CA GLN A 39 5.07 29.32 2.85
C GLN A 39 5.45 28.01 2.16
N THR A 40 6.76 27.78 2.02
CA THR A 40 7.35 26.51 1.64
C THR A 40 8.36 26.10 2.71
N ASP A 41 8.20 24.89 3.25
CA ASP A 41 9.06 24.32 4.27
C ASP A 41 9.09 22.79 4.17
N PRO A 42 10.18 22.22 3.67
CA PRO A 42 10.33 20.76 3.56
C PRO A 42 10.29 20.04 4.91
N GLU A 43 10.59 20.74 6.00
CA GLU A 43 10.60 20.18 7.36
C GLU A 43 9.36 20.54 8.19
N ALA A 44 8.32 21.09 7.56
CA ALA A 44 7.08 21.46 8.24
C ALA A 44 6.46 20.31 9.04
N TYR A 45 6.71 19.05 8.63
CA TYR A 45 6.26 17.86 9.35
C TYR A 45 6.81 17.78 10.77
N LYS A 46 8.04 18.23 11.02
CA LYS A 46 8.65 18.24 12.36
C LYS A 46 7.86 19.12 13.33
N ARG A 47 7.57 20.35 12.90
CA ARG A 47 6.76 21.27 13.72
C ARG A 47 5.35 20.76 13.96
N ALA A 48 4.75 20.12 12.95
CA ALA A 48 3.42 19.55 13.08
C ALA A 48 3.42 18.39 14.09
N ILE A 49 4.41 17.51 14.01
CA ILE A 49 4.54 16.35 14.92
C ILE A 49 4.86 16.84 16.35
N ASP A 50 5.77 17.82 16.51
CA ASP A 50 6.13 18.37 17.81
C ASP A 50 4.96 19.09 18.51
N ALA A 51 3.96 19.55 17.74
CA ALA A 51 2.75 20.19 18.28
C ALA A 51 1.66 19.20 18.71
N LEU A 52 1.83 17.88 18.44
CA LEU A 52 0.84 16.88 18.80
C LEU A 52 0.91 16.53 20.29
N PRO A 53 -0.25 16.23 20.92
CA PRO A 53 -0.26 15.60 22.25
C PRO A 53 0.49 14.25 22.21
N GLY A 54 1.01 13.81 23.35
CA GLY A 54 1.72 12.53 23.44
C GLY A 54 0.86 11.36 22.98
N ARG A 55 1.51 10.36 22.37
CA ARG A 55 0.88 9.12 21.83
C ARG A 55 -0.25 9.37 20.83
N SER A 56 -0.14 10.43 20.06
CA SER A 56 -1.05 10.72 18.93
C SER A 56 -0.84 9.78 17.75
N ALA A 57 -1.72 9.87 16.76
CA ALA A 57 -1.61 9.15 15.50
C ALA A 57 -1.12 10.09 14.38
N VAL A 58 -0.11 9.66 13.64
CA VAL A 58 0.43 10.35 12.46
C VAL A 58 0.14 9.50 11.22
N THR A 59 -0.42 10.11 10.18
CA THR A 59 -0.66 9.44 8.90
C THR A 59 0.26 10.03 7.83
N ILE A 60 0.96 9.16 7.08
CA ILE A 60 1.97 9.53 6.08
C ILE A 60 1.50 9.12 4.68
N PHE A 61 1.17 10.12 3.85
CA PHE A 61 0.73 10.00 2.46
C PHE A 61 1.62 10.87 1.57
N THR A 62 2.89 10.53 1.52
CA THR A 62 3.94 11.29 0.83
C THR A 62 4.66 10.39 -0.18
N PRO A 63 5.57 10.89 -1.02
CA PRO A 63 6.40 10.03 -1.85
C PRO A 63 7.22 9.03 -1.03
N ASP A 64 7.41 7.82 -1.56
CA ASP A 64 8.02 6.67 -0.88
C ASP A 64 9.38 6.96 -0.25
N SER A 65 10.18 7.82 -0.90
CA SER A 65 11.51 8.24 -0.42
C SER A 65 11.47 9.01 0.91
N THR A 66 10.34 9.60 1.27
CA THR A 66 10.19 10.42 2.48
C THR A 66 9.61 9.65 3.67
N HIS A 67 9.05 8.45 3.45
CA HIS A 67 8.37 7.67 4.48
C HIS A 67 9.25 7.41 5.70
N TYR A 68 10.48 6.94 5.46
CA TYR A 68 11.41 6.59 6.54
C TYR A 68 11.70 7.77 7.47
N ALA A 69 12.09 8.93 6.92
CA ALA A 69 12.46 10.08 7.73
C ALA A 69 11.29 10.61 8.57
N ILE A 70 10.10 10.67 7.99
CA ILE A 70 8.90 11.16 8.69
C ILE A 70 8.44 10.16 9.75
N ALA A 71 8.38 8.86 9.40
CA ALA A 71 7.98 7.81 10.33
C ALA A 71 8.94 7.72 11.52
N ARG A 72 10.26 7.72 11.26
CA ARG A 72 11.28 7.73 12.31
C ARG A 72 11.07 8.89 13.26
N TYR A 73 10.91 10.11 12.74
CA TYR A 73 10.72 11.31 13.55
C TYR A 73 9.48 11.22 14.46
N ALA A 74 8.37 10.65 13.95
CA ALA A 74 7.15 10.46 14.72
C ALA A 74 7.33 9.37 15.80
N ILE A 75 7.97 8.24 15.46
CA ILE A 75 8.20 7.13 16.39
C ILE A 75 9.10 7.57 17.55
N GLU A 76 10.21 8.28 17.28
CA GLU A 76 11.14 8.82 18.30
C GLU A 76 10.45 9.74 19.31
N ARG A 77 9.27 10.31 18.94
CA ARG A 77 8.42 11.13 19.83
C ARG A 77 7.27 10.36 20.47
N GLY A 78 7.27 9.05 20.32
CA GLY A 78 6.27 8.16 20.92
C GLY A 78 4.89 8.23 20.26
N HIS A 79 4.81 8.65 18.98
CA HIS A 79 3.56 8.66 18.23
C HIS A 79 3.36 7.37 17.44
N HIS A 80 2.10 6.94 17.33
CA HIS A 80 1.71 5.87 16.44
C HIS A 80 1.71 6.35 14.99
N VAL A 81 2.04 5.47 14.05
CA VAL A 81 2.19 5.85 12.63
C VAL A 81 1.37 4.93 11.73
N LEU A 82 0.60 5.51 10.83
CA LEU A 82 0.13 4.85 9.62
C LEU A 82 0.95 5.39 8.44
N VAL A 83 1.62 4.51 7.74
CA VAL A 83 2.36 4.85 6.51
C VAL A 83 1.75 4.14 5.31
N THR A 84 1.61 4.86 4.18
CA THR A 84 1.17 4.20 2.95
C THR A 84 2.21 3.19 2.46
N LYS A 85 1.76 2.22 1.69
CA LYS A 85 2.62 1.23 1.04
C LYS A 85 3.46 1.88 -0.11
N PRO A 86 4.71 1.44 -0.33
CA PRO A 86 5.48 0.56 0.54
C PRO A 86 5.85 1.26 1.85
N ALA A 87 6.01 0.52 2.94
CA ALA A 87 6.42 1.13 4.22
C ALA A 87 7.71 1.93 4.07
N THR A 88 8.71 1.30 3.46
CA THR A 88 9.97 1.90 3.02
C THR A 88 10.44 1.19 1.75
N LYS A 89 11.37 1.81 1.02
CA LYS A 89 12.00 1.15 -0.15
C LYS A 89 13.13 0.20 0.25
N LEU A 90 13.79 0.47 1.38
CA LEU A 90 14.93 -0.29 1.87
C LEU A 90 14.54 -1.13 3.08
N LEU A 91 14.92 -2.40 3.06
CA LEU A 91 14.72 -3.35 4.17
C LEU A 91 15.42 -2.87 5.45
N ALA A 92 16.62 -2.32 5.33
CA ALA A 92 17.36 -1.78 6.46
C ALA A 92 16.56 -0.68 7.20
N HIS A 93 15.93 0.24 6.45
CA HIS A 93 15.07 1.26 7.02
C HIS A 93 13.82 0.67 7.68
N HIS A 94 13.22 -0.36 7.07
CA HIS A 94 12.07 -1.06 7.64
C HIS A 94 12.41 -1.69 8.99
N LEU A 95 13.52 -2.41 9.06
CA LEU A 95 13.98 -3.07 10.29
C LEU A 95 14.37 -2.07 11.38
N GLU A 96 14.98 -0.93 11.01
CA GLU A 96 15.26 0.15 11.95
C GLU A 96 13.97 0.76 12.54
N LEU A 97 12.98 1.05 11.68
CA LEU A 97 11.68 1.55 12.15
C LEU A 97 10.97 0.53 13.05
N LEU A 98 11.08 -0.76 12.74
CA LEU A 98 10.52 -1.83 13.57
C LEU A 98 11.15 -1.84 14.97
N ALA A 99 12.48 -1.81 15.03
CA ALA A 99 13.20 -1.77 16.30
C ALA A 99 12.87 -0.51 17.13
N LEU A 100 12.75 0.64 16.48
CA LEU A 100 12.31 1.89 17.13
C LEU A 100 10.88 1.79 17.64
N ALA A 101 9.96 1.24 16.85
CA ALA A 101 8.56 1.07 17.24
C ALA A 101 8.43 0.16 18.46
N ASP A 102 9.17 -0.95 18.50
CA ASP A 102 9.23 -1.85 19.64
C ASP A 102 9.78 -1.13 20.89
N ALA A 103 10.87 -0.38 20.76
CA ALA A 103 11.48 0.36 21.86
C ALA A 103 10.55 1.44 22.46
N HIS A 104 9.73 2.07 21.64
CA HIS A 104 8.77 3.10 22.07
C HIS A 104 7.38 2.55 22.39
N GLY A 105 7.12 1.28 22.14
CA GLY A 105 5.81 0.63 22.37
C GLY A 105 4.69 1.28 21.55
N VAL A 106 4.96 1.70 20.31
CA VAL A 106 4.00 2.36 19.42
C VAL A 106 3.63 1.47 18.24
N LEU A 107 2.37 1.57 17.82
CA LEU A 107 1.88 0.89 16.63
C LEU A 107 2.37 1.62 15.38
N VAL A 108 3.07 0.90 14.50
CA VAL A 108 3.35 1.35 13.14
C VAL A 108 2.65 0.41 12.16
N TYR A 109 1.73 0.97 11.41
CA TYR A 109 0.79 0.28 10.54
C TYR A 109 1.06 0.68 9.09
N VAL A 110 1.14 -0.30 8.22
CA VAL A 110 1.32 -0.08 6.78
C VAL A 110 -0.04 -0.18 6.09
N GLU A 111 -0.41 0.81 5.31
CA GLU A 111 -1.72 0.89 4.66
C GLU A 111 -1.82 -0.14 3.50
N HIS A 112 -1.94 -1.42 3.83
CA HIS A 112 -2.26 -2.52 2.92
C HIS A 112 -3.76 -2.82 2.93
N HIS A 113 -4.56 -1.86 2.46
CA HIS A 113 -6.04 -1.92 2.49
C HIS A 113 -6.64 -3.14 1.80
N LYS A 114 -5.92 -3.77 0.86
CA LYS A 114 -6.40 -4.99 0.19
C LYS A 114 -6.61 -6.17 1.14
N ARG A 115 -5.93 -6.21 2.29
CA ARG A 115 -6.20 -7.23 3.31
C ARG A 115 -7.64 -7.16 3.87
N PHE A 116 -8.31 -6.02 3.72
CA PHE A 116 -9.68 -5.78 4.17
C PHE A 116 -10.71 -5.89 3.03
N ASP A 117 -10.29 -6.06 1.79
CA ASP A 117 -11.17 -6.35 0.67
C ASP A 117 -11.86 -7.70 0.90
N PRO A 118 -13.21 -7.77 0.88
CA PRO A 118 -13.93 -9.01 1.17
C PRO A 118 -13.47 -10.21 0.34
N ALA A 119 -13.18 -10.01 -0.96
CA ALA A 119 -12.75 -11.10 -1.83
C ALA A 119 -11.33 -11.58 -1.48
N TYR A 120 -10.42 -10.66 -1.12
CA TYR A 120 -9.06 -11.00 -0.73
C TYR A 120 -9.00 -11.66 0.64
N ALA A 121 -9.81 -11.17 1.60
CA ALA A 121 -9.93 -11.77 2.92
C ALA A 121 -10.51 -13.19 2.85
N ASP A 122 -11.56 -13.40 2.05
CA ASP A 122 -12.15 -14.72 1.81
C ASP A 122 -11.17 -15.65 1.09
N ALA A 123 -10.43 -15.15 0.10
CA ALA A 123 -9.38 -15.89 -0.59
C ALA A 123 -8.33 -16.42 0.40
N ARG A 124 -7.82 -15.56 1.30
CA ARG A 124 -6.89 -15.99 2.36
C ARG A 124 -7.49 -17.07 3.25
N PHE A 125 -8.72 -16.89 3.69
CA PHE A 125 -9.40 -17.87 4.55
C PHE A 125 -9.50 -19.22 3.85
N LYS A 126 -9.92 -19.24 2.59
CA LYS A 126 -10.08 -20.48 1.79
C LYS A 126 -8.74 -21.13 1.45
N ALA A 127 -7.71 -20.35 1.14
CA ALA A 127 -6.38 -20.86 0.81
C ALA A 127 -5.82 -21.82 1.86
N ARG A 128 -6.12 -21.60 3.15
CA ARG A 128 -5.73 -22.49 4.26
C ARG A 128 -6.23 -23.92 4.12
N ALA A 129 -7.39 -24.12 3.48
CA ALA A 129 -8.00 -25.44 3.28
C ALA A 129 -7.58 -26.12 1.97
N LEU A 130 -6.93 -25.40 1.05
CA LEU A 130 -6.57 -25.90 -0.28
C LEU A 130 -5.25 -26.67 -0.34
N GLY A 131 -4.58 -26.83 0.80
CA GLY A 131 -3.34 -27.60 0.91
C GLY A 131 -2.09 -26.79 0.61
N ASP A 132 -1.10 -27.44 0.01
CA ASP A 132 0.22 -26.84 -0.20
C ASP A 132 0.19 -25.79 -1.30
N PHE A 133 0.71 -24.61 -1.01
CA PHE A 133 0.90 -23.56 -2.00
C PHE A 133 1.83 -24.03 -3.12
N ASN A 134 1.47 -23.74 -4.35
CA ASN A 134 2.20 -24.14 -5.55
C ASN A 134 2.56 -22.94 -6.44
N TYR A 135 1.59 -22.08 -6.73
CA TYR A 135 1.77 -21.01 -7.71
C TYR A 135 0.92 -19.79 -7.38
N PHE A 136 1.49 -18.62 -7.59
CA PHE A 136 0.77 -17.34 -7.54
C PHE A 136 1.14 -16.50 -8.77
N TYR A 137 0.14 -16.07 -9.50
CA TYR A 137 0.30 -15.12 -10.59
C TYR A 137 -0.53 -13.88 -10.30
N SER A 138 0.05 -12.70 -10.50
CA SER A 138 -0.72 -11.47 -10.41
C SER A 138 -0.36 -10.47 -11.50
N TYR A 139 -1.36 -9.70 -11.89
CA TYR A 139 -1.19 -8.59 -12.80
C TYR A 139 -1.94 -7.37 -12.27
N MET A 140 -1.23 -6.24 -12.20
CA MET A 140 -1.81 -4.95 -11.87
C MET A 140 -1.38 -3.92 -12.89
N SER A 141 -2.33 -3.12 -13.42
CA SER A 141 -1.98 -2.04 -14.30
C SER A 141 -2.86 -0.81 -14.11
N GLN A 142 -2.30 0.34 -14.45
CA GLN A 142 -3.01 1.60 -14.55
C GLN A 142 -2.85 2.19 -15.95
N PRO A 143 -3.82 3.00 -16.41
CA PRO A 143 -3.74 3.63 -17.73
C PRO A 143 -2.63 4.68 -17.78
N LYS A 144 -2.06 4.89 -18.98
CA LYS A 144 -0.99 5.88 -19.22
C LYS A 144 -1.34 7.29 -18.75
N SER A 145 -2.63 7.65 -18.70
CA SER A 145 -3.08 8.94 -18.17
C SER A 145 -2.67 9.18 -16.71
N GLN A 146 -2.43 8.13 -15.93
CA GLN A 146 -1.93 8.27 -14.56
C GLN A 146 -0.49 8.80 -14.52
N LEU A 147 0.32 8.53 -15.54
CA LEU A 147 1.68 9.05 -15.63
C LEU A 147 1.72 10.58 -15.70
N GLU A 148 0.68 11.25 -16.20
CA GLU A 148 0.58 12.71 -16.15
C GLU A 148 0.65 13.23 -14.70
N THR A 149 0.07 12.49 -13.77
CA THR A 149 0.12 12.80 -12.33
C THR A 149 1.44 12.33 -11.69
N PHE A 150 1.97 11.21 -12.14
CA PHE A 150 3.08 10.50 -11.49
C PHE A 150 4.46 10.86 -12.04
N LYS A 151 4.57 11.49 -13.22
CA LYS A 151 5.87 11.82 -13.84
C LYS A 151 6.81 12.67 -12.98
N ALA A 152 6.28 13.34 -11.94
CA ALA A 152 7.10 14.09 -11.00
C ALA A 152 8.01 13.20 -10.14
N TRP A 153 7.58 11.95 -9.86
CA TRP A 153 8.29 11.01 -8.99
C TRP A 153 8.60 9.65 -9.64
N ALA A 154 7.85 9.25 -10.69
CA ALA A 154 8.06 7.99 -11.39
C ALA A 154 9.46 7.90 -12.00
N GLY A 155 10.17 6.80 -11.76
CA GLY A 155 11.56 6.59 -12.19
C GLY A 155 12.60 7.42 -11.44
N ARG A 156 12.19 8.21 -10.43
CA ARG A 156 13.07 9.03 -9.57
C ARG A 156 12.96 8.60 -8.11
N GLU A 157 11.77 8.78 -7.54
CA GLU A 157 11.48 8.55 -6.13
C GLU A 157 10.98 7.12 -5.89
N SER A 158 10.28 6.54 -6.90
CA SER A 158 9.71 5.21 -6.85
C SER A 158 9.53 4.63 -8.25
N ASP A 159 9.21 3.35 -8.34
CA ASP A 159 8.90 2.64 -9.58
C ASP A 159 7.53 1.94 -9.51
N ILE A 160 7.11 1.36 -10.63
CA ILE A 160 5.81 0.70 -10.73
C ILE A 160 5.70 -0.56 -9.84
N SER A 161 6.82 -1.21 -9.52
CA SER A 161 6.82 -2.38 -8.64
C SER A 161 6.54 -1.98 -7.19
N TYR A 162 7.23 -0.98 -6.65
CA TYR A 162 6.90 -0.42 -5.34
C TYR A 162 5.47 0.10 -5.28
N TYR A 163 5.01 0.72 -6.37
CA TYR A 163 3.68 1.32 -6.42
C TYR A 163 2.55 0.28 -6.49
N LEU A 164 2.63 -0.75 -7.35
CA LEU A 164 1.55 -1.73 -7.55
C LEU A 164 1.87 -3.16 -7.09
N ASN A 165 3.06 -3.72 -7.40
CA ASN A 165 3.39 -5.08 -6.98
C ASN A 165 3.33 -5.23 -5.46
N SER A 166 3.62 -4.16 -4.70
CA SER A 166 3.50 -4.15 -3.24
C SER A 166 2.17 -4.69 -2.72
N HIS A 167 1.07 -4.44 -3.43
CA HIS A 167 -0.24 -4.95 -3.04
C HIS A 167 -0.34 -6.48 -3.11
N HIS A 168 0.02 -7.07 -4.24
CA HIS A 168 -0.15 -8.51 -4.44
C HIS A 168 1.00 -9.34 -3.86
N VAL A 169 2.18 -8.76 -3.73
CA VAL A 169 3.28 -9.35 -2.94
C VAL A 169 2.84 -9.49 -1.48
N ASP A 170 2.27 -8.43 -0.89
CA ASP A 170 1.74 -8.45 0.47
C ASP A 170 0.59 -9.45 0.63
N VAL A 171 -0.34 -9.49 -0.32
CA VAL A 171 -1.47 -10.43 -0.28
C VAL A 171 -0.99 -11.87 -0.35
N CYS A 172 -0.07 -12.21 -1.25
CA CYS A 172 0.47 -13.57 -1.35
C CYS A 172 1.19 -13.97 -0.05
N GLU A 173 2.08 -13.12 0.44
CA GLU A 173 2.79 -13.36 1.69
C GLU A 173 1.82 -13.57 2.85
N TRP A 174 0.81 -12.71 2.98
CA TRP A 174 -0.22 -12.80 4.00
C TRP A 174 -1.08 -14.08 3.89
N MET A 175 -1.31 -14.59 2.67
CA MET A 175 -2.04 -15.85 2.45
C MET A 175 -1.25 -17.09 2.89
N VAL A 176 0.08 -17.09 2.71
CA VAL A 176 0.90 -18.30 2.83
C VAL A 176 1.79 -18.36 4.08
N ARG A 177 1.98 -17.23 4.79
CA ARG A 177 2.90 -17.14 5.94
C ARG A 177 2.58 -18.11 7.07
N ASP A 178 1.29 -18.26 7.41
CA ASP A 178 0.84 -19.12 8.51
C ASP A 178 1.06 -20.61 8.21
N ALA A 179 1.22 -20.97 6.92
CA ALA A 179 1.57 -22.31 6.47
C ALA A 179 3.10 -22.52 6.37
N GLY A 180 3.89 -21.58 6.86
CA GLY A 180 5.36 -21.70 6.94
C GLY A 180 6.11 -21.41 5.66
N TRP A 181 5.45 -20.85 4.62
CA TRP A 181 6.12 -20.47 3.38
C TRP A 181 6.86 -19.14 3.55
N ARG A 182 8.08 -19.09 2.99
CA ARG A 182 8.94 -17.90 3.00
C ARG A 182 9.50 -17.65 1.60
N PRO A 183 9.68 -16.38 1.18
CA PRO A 183 10.40 -16.09 -0.07
C PRO A 183 11.87 -16.46 0.09
N ALA A 184 12.45 -17.09 -0.92
CA ALA A 184 13.84 -17.52 -0.93
C ALA A 184 14.69 -16.73 -1.91
N THR A 185 14.19 -16.48 -3.12
CA THR A 185 14.91 -15.73 -4.15
C THR A 185 13.98 -14.83 -4.94
N VAL A 186 14.54 -13.75 -5.49
CA VAL A 186 13.82 -12.86 -6.41
C VAL A 186 14.69 -12.58 -7.63
N ARG A 187 14.07 -12.65 -8.81
CA ARG A 187 14.59 -12.11 -10.06
C ARG A 187 13.57 -11.17 -10.66
N ALA A 188 14.04 -10.08 -11.28
CA ALA A 188 13.16 -9.10 -11.90
C ALA A 188 13.51 -8.86 -13.35
N SER A 189 12.52 -8.44 -14.13
CA SER A 189 12.67 -7.97 -15.52
C SER A 189 11.75 -6.79 -15.75
N ALA A 190 12.16 -5.85 -16.61
CA ALA A 190 11.39 -4.65 -16.91
C ALA A 190 11.39 -4.32 -18.40
N SER A 191 10.33 -3.65 -18.86
CA SER A 191 10.28 -2.94 -20.15
C SER A 191 10.38 -1.43 -19.92
N VAL A 192 10.88 -0.71 -20.92
CA VAL A 192 11.06 0.74 -20.91
C VAL A 192 10.69 1.34 -22.29
N GLY A 193 10.44 2.65 -22.32
CA GLY A 193 10.26 3.43 -23.55
C GLY A 193 8.95 4.16 -23.64
N ILE A 194 7.82 3.54 -23.26
CA ILE A 194 6.47 4.17 -23.34
C ILE A 194 6.34 5.29 -22.29
N SER A 195 6.84 5.08 -21.08
CA SER A 195 6.81 6.10 -20.02
C SER A 195 7.62 7.34 -20.38
N GLU A 196 8.73 7.16 -21.11
CA GLU A 196 9.55 8.27 -21.62
C GLU A 196 8.78 9.11 -22.65
N GLU A 197 8.00 8.47 -23.54
CA GLU A 197 7.18 9.15 -24.55
C GLU A 197 6.12 10.07 -23.94
N VAL A 198 5.63 9.76 -22.73
CA VAL A 198 4.67 10.59 -22.00
C VAL A 198 5.32 11.56 -21.01
N GLY A 199 6.65 11.70 -21.05
CA GLY A 199 7.42 12.74 -20.36
C GLY A 199 8.00 12.33 -19.00
N CYS A 200 8.08 11.04 -18.67
CA CYS A 200 8.86 10.56 -17.55
C CYS A 200 10.36 10.68 -17.83
N VAL A 201 11.19 10.56 -16.79
CA VAL A 201 12.64 10.55 -16.96
C VAL A 201 13.09 9.32 -17.77
N LYS A 202 14.22 9.48 -18.47
CA LYS A 202 14.81 8.39 -19.24
C LYS A 202 15.11 7.19 -18.34
N GLY A 203 14.76 5.99 -18.83
CA GLY A 203 14.95 4.74 -18.10
C GLY A 203 13.81 4.39 -17.13
N THR A 204 12.75 5.22 -17.05
CA THR A 204 11.57 4.87 -16.27
C THR A 204 10.95 3.59 -16.81
N GLU A 205 10.82 2.58 -15.94
CA GLU A 205 10.25 1.29 -16.32
C GLU A 205 8.74 1.42 -16.60
N ASP A 206 8.29 0.85 -17.71
CA ASP A 206 6.88 0.78 -18.13
C ASP A 206 6.12 -0.30 -17.37
N THR A 207 6.79 -1.44 -17.23
CA THR A 207 6.27 -2.65 -16.61
C THR A 207 7.41 -3.36 -15.91
N ILE A 208 7.19 -3.80 -14.68
CA ILE A 208 8.14 -4.61 -13.91
C ILE A 208 7.48 -5.92 -13.52
N THR A 209 8.16 -7.03 -13.82
CA THR A 209 7.77 -8.37 -13.38
C THR A 209 8.81 -8.91 -12.39
N LEU A 210 8.31 -9.39 -11.25
CA LEU A 210 9.08 -10.11 -10.26
C LEU A 210 8.77 -11.60 -10.36
N LEU A 211 9.81 -12.43 -10.39
CA LEU A 211 9.75 -13.88 -10.23
C LEU A 211 10.31 -14.20 -8.84
N VAL A 212 9.48 -14.78 -7.98
CA VAL A 212 9.82 -15.08 -6.58
C VAL A 212 9.73 -16.59 -6.37
N ASP A 213 10.81 -17.20 -5.92
CA ASP A 213 10.79 -18.57 -5.44
C ASP A 213 10.44 -18.58 -3.95
N TRP A 214 9.49 -19.43 -3.60
CA TRP A 214 9.03 -19.65 -2.24
C TRP A 214 9.45 -21.03 -1.75
N THR A 215 9.83 -21.12 -0.48
CA THR A 215 10.21 -22.38 0.15
C THR A 215 9.47 -22.57 1.48
N ARG A 216 9.30 -23.82 1.88
CA ARG A 216 8.85 -24.19 3.20
C ARG A 216 9.90 -25.15 3.81
N GLU A 217 10.58 -24.70 4.85
CA GLU A 217 11.70 -25.47 5.43
C GLU A 217 11.30 -26.82 5.99
N SER A 218 10.09 -26.93 6.58
CA SER A 218 9.63 -28.14 7.28
C SER A 218 9.62 -29.39 6.41
N ASP A 219 9.48 -29.26 5.08
CA ASP A 219 9.39 -30.36 4.14
C ASP A 219 10.10 -30.09 2.79
N ALA A 220 10.89 -29.03 2.73
CA ALA A 220 11.66 -28.61 1.57
C ALA A 220 10.83 -28.37 0.28
N LYS A 221 9.52 -28.14 0.41
CA LYS A 221 8.67 -27.83 -0.74
C LYS A 221 8.97 -26.45 -1.32
N ARG A 222 8.70 -26.33 -2.62
CA ARG A 222 8.91 -25.08 -3.38
C ARG A 222 7.62 -24.67 -4.08
N ALA A 223 7.46 -23.35 -4.25
CA ALA A 223 6.39 -22.72 -5.01
C ALA A 223 6.92 -21.49 -5.74
N THR A 224 6.17 -20.99 -6.71
CA THR A 224 6.57 -19.85 -7.52
C THR A 224 5.52 -18.76 -7.51
N GLY A 225 5.96 -17.50 -7.33
CA GLY A 225 5.15 -16.31 -7.46
C GLY A 225 5.61 -15.44 -8.63
N ILE A 226 4.67 -14.99 -9.47
CA ILE A 226 4.92 -14.03 -10.55
C ILE A 226 4.05 -12.80 -10.30
N TYR A 227 4.70 -11.64 -10.18
CA TYR A 227 4.04 -10.37 -9.90
C TYR A 227 4.38 -9.36 -10.98
N THR A 228 3.38 -8.93 -11.75
CA THR A 228 3.58 -7.97 -12.83
C THR A 228 2.79 -6.69 -12.56
N ALA A 229 3.47 -5.56 -12.62
CA ALA A 229 2.89 -4.24 -12.48
C ALA A 229 3.23 -3.36 -13.68
N SER A 230 2.25 -2.61 -14.19
CA SER A 230 2.38 -1.72 -15.35
C SER A 230 1.59 -0.44 -15.15
N TRP A 231 2.10 0.68 -15.65
CA TRP A 231 1.34 1.93 -15.79
C TRP A 231 1.18 2.39 -17.24
N THR A 232 1.35 1.46 -18.18
CA THR A 232 1.23 1.72 -19.61
C THR A 232 0.00 1.07 -20.25
N ALA A 233 -1.03 0.75 -19.45
CA ALA A 233 -2.29 0.27 -19.96
C ALA A 233 -2.97 1.32 -20.86
N PRO A 234 -3.83 0.91 -21.82
CA PRO A 234 -4.54 1.82 -22.69
C PRO A 234 -5.36 2.87 -21.93
N MET A 235 -5.40 4.10 -22.43
CA MET A 235 -6.11 5.22 -21.77
C MET A 235 -7.61 4.97 -21.65
N ASN A 236 -8.19 4.26 -22.62
CA ASN A 236 -9.63 3.99 -22.70
C ASN A 236 -10.00 2.56 -22.28
N ALA A 237 -9.31 2.01 -21.28
CA ALA A 237 -9.52 0.64 -20.82
C ALA A 237 -10.86 0.43 -20.05
N GLY A 238 -11.60 1.49 -19.75
CA GLY A 238 -12.85 1.43 -19.02
C GLY A 238 -12.73 1.08 -17.53
N VAL A 239 -11.51 0.94 -17.02
CA VAL A 239 -11.21 0.67 -15.60
C VAL A 239 -10.10 1.61 -15.11
N HIS A 240 -10.21 2.05 -13.86
CA HIS A 240 -9.14 2.84 -13.25
C HIS A 240 -7.86 2.02 -13.08
N SER A 241 -7.99 0.74 -12.76
CA SER A 241 -6.85 -0.18 -12.58
C SER A 241 -7.29 -1.61 -12.83
N GLN A 242 -6.56 -2.33 -13.68
CA GLN A 242 -6.67 -3.79 -13.78
C GLN A 242 -5.95 -4.40 -12.59
N GLN A 243 -6.64 -5.31 -11.88
CA GLN A 243 -6.07 -5.97 -10.71
C GLN A 243 -6.64 -7.37 -10.58
N HIS A 244 -5.83 -8.37 -10.83
CA HIS A 244 -6.23 -9.76 -10.66
C HIS A 244 -5.07 -10.61 -10.17
N PHE A 245 -5.41 -11.73 -9.53
CA PHE A 245 -4.47 -12.78 -9.21
C PHE A 245 -5.10 -14.17 -9.38
N HIS A 246 -4.22 -15.14 -9.58
CA HIS A 246 -4.52 -16.55 -9.58
C HIS A 246 -3.62 -17.24 -8.55
N TYR A 247 -4.21 -17.89 -7.56
CA TYR A 247 -3.55 -18.69 -6.54
C TYR A 247 -3.85 -20.16 -6.79
N VAL A 248 -2.83 -21.01 -6.84
CA VAL A 248 -2.95 -22.45 -7.04
C VAL A 248 -2.33 -23.18 -5.85
N ALA A 249 -3.02 -24.18 -5.36
CA ALA A 249 -2.55 -25.07 -4.30
C ALA A 249 -2.81 -26.54 -4.68
N SER A 250 -2.29 -27.47 -3.88
CA SER A 250 -2.35 -28.90 -4.19
C SER A 250 -3.76 -29.48 -4.31
N ARG A 251 -4.79 -28.80 -3.79
CA ARG A 251 -6.19 -29.27 -3.77
C ARG A 251 -7.18 -28.27 -4.34
N GLY A 252 -6.72 -27.21 -4.98
CA GLY A 252 -7.63 -26.23 -5.59
C GLY A 252 -6.95 -24.93 -5.98
N GLU A 253 -7.75 -24.02 -6.49
CA GLU A 253 -7.29 -22.71 -6.98
C GLU A 253 -8.28 -21.59 -6.63
N ILE A 254 -7.79 -20.35 -6.62
CA ILE A 254 -8.58 -19.15 -6.39
C ILE A 254 -8.23 -18.12 -7.46
N ASN A 255 -9.23 -17.60 -8.13
CA ASN A 255 -9.11 -16.49 -9.07
C ASN A 255 -9.84 -15.27 -8.52
N VAL A 256 -9.16 -14.12 -8.44
CA VAL A 256 -9.77 -12.84 -8.06
C VAL A 256 -9.53 -11.81 -9.16
N ASN A 257 -10.61 -11.21 -9.64
CA ASN A 257 -10.57 -10.06 -10.54
C ASN A 257 -11.25 -8.87 -9.84
N GLN A 258 -10.44 -7.94 -9.35
CA GLN A 258 -10.96 -6.80 -8.60
C GLN A 258 -11.61 -5.74 -9.49
N ALA A 259 -11.11 -5.57 -10.71
CA ALA A 259 -11.59 -4.51 -11.61
C ALA A 259 -13.00 -4.77 -12.13
N LYS A 260 -13.39 -6.05 -12.31
CA LYS A 260 -14.65 -6.45 -12.93
C LYS A 260 -15.48 -7.31 -11.98
N ARG A 261 -16.22 -6.66 -11.08
CA ARG A 261 -17.02 -7.33 -10.03
C ARG A 261 -18.52 -7.36 -10.32
N GLY A 262 -18.92 -7.32 -11.58
CA GLY A 262 -20.31 -7.33 -11.97
C GLY A 262 -21.03 -5.99 -11.81
N TYR A 263 -20.28 -4.87 -11.74
CA TYR A 263 -20.82 -3.50 -11.71
C TYR A 263 -20.13 -2.62 -12.72
N ASP A 264 -20.91 -2.13 -13.68
CA ASP A 264 -20.46 -1.20 -14.70
C ASP A 264 -21.51 -0.10 -14.89
N VAL A 265 -21.05 1.01 -15.43
CA VAL A 265 -21.91 2.16 -15.77
C VAL A 265 -21.52 2.65 -17.15
N VAL A 266 -22.52 2.94 -17.98
CA VAL A 266 -22.34 3.68 -19.22
C VAL A 266 -22.73 5.13 -18.95
N ASP A 267 -21.76 6.03 -19.02
CA ASP A 267 -21.94 7.46 -18.78
C ASP A 267 -21.37 8.27 -19.94
N GLU A 268 -22.26 8.83 -20.76
CA GLU A 268 -21.91 9.66 -21.91
C GLU A 268 -21.68 11.14 -21.53
N THR A 269 -21.91 11.52 -20.29
CA THR A 269 -21.65 12.89 -19.79
C THR A 269 -20.17 13.15 -19.57
N ASP A 270 -19.42 12.11 -19.22
CA ASP A 270 -17.96 12.16 -19.09
C ASP A 270 -17.29 11.86 -20.44
N ARG A 271 -16.77 12.91 -21.07
CA ARG A 271 -16.07 12.83 -22.37
C ARG A 271 -14.57 12.55 -22.24
N SER A 272 -14.06 12.35 -21.05
CA SER A 272 -12.62 12.20 -20.78
C SER A 272 -12.06 10.80 -21.05
N GLY A 273 -12.88 9.82 -21.41
CA GLY A 273 -12.45 8.45 -21.59
C GLY A 273 -13.49 7.54 -22.22
N SER A 274 -13.50 6.26 -21.82
CA SER A 274 -14.53 5.30 -22.25
C SER A 274 -15.87 5.62 -21.58
N ALA A 275 -16.97 5.61 -22.37
CA ALA A 275 -18.31 5.73 -21.82
C ALA A 275 -18.67 4.55 -20.90
N LEU A 276 -18.16 3.35 -21.19
CA LEU A 276 -18.31 2.17 -20.34
C LEU A 276 -17.21 2.16 -19.27
N LYS A 277 -17.62 2.17 -18.01
CA LYS A 277 -16.72 2.13 -16.85
C LYS A 277 -17.10 0.99 -15.92
N TRP A 278 -16.09 0.22 -15.50
CA TRP A 278 -16.21 -0.78 -14.46
C TRP A 278 -15.78 -0.19 -13.12
N TYR A 279 -16.60 -0.31 -12.10
CA TYR A 279 -16.33 0.21 -10.77
C TYR A 279 -16.11 -0.91 -9.77
N ASN A 280 -15.33 -0.59 -8.71
CA ASN A 280 -15.22 -1.41 -7.53
C ASN A 280 -15.98 -0.73 -6.37
N PRO A 281 -17.25 -1.08 -6.14
CA PRO A 281 -18.08 -0.42 -5.14
C PRO A 281 -17.67 -0.74 -3.69
N PHE A 282 -16.74 -1.68 -3.51
CA PHE A 282 -16.29 -2.12 -2.18
C PHE A 282 -15.10 -1.35 -1.66
N TYR A 283 -14.44 -0.51 -2.50
CA TYR A 283 -13.21 0.19 -2.08
C TYR A 283 -13.49 1.34 -1.13
N MET A 284 -14.16 2.36 -1.58
CA MET A 284 -14.55 3.53 -0.81
C MET A 284 -15.92 4.02 -1.31
N ARG A 285 -16.81 4.31 -0.38
CA ARG A 285 -18.13 4.82 -0.71
C ARG A 285 -18.47 5.99 0.20
N TYR A 286 -18.83 7.11 -0.42
CA TYR A 286 -19.38 8.28 0.23
C TYR A 286 -20.91 8.23 0.12
N ALA A 287 -21.59 8.06 1.23
CA ALA A 287 -23.03 8.13 1.27
C ALA A 287 -23.47 8.65 2.64
N PRO A 288 -24.18 9.80 2.72
CA PRO A 288 -24.84 10.22 3.93
C PRO A 288 -25.93 9.22 4.34
N ASP A 289 -26.37 9.29 5.58
CA ASP A 289 -27.57 8.59 6.03
C ASP A 289 -28.84 9.22 5.43
N GLU A 290 -30.03 8.70 5.80
CA GLU A 290 -31.31 9.16 5.28
C GLU A 290 -31.63 10.62 5.69
N GLU A 291 -31.06 11.09 6.78
CA GLU A 291 -31.19 12.47 7.26
C GLU A 291 -30.10 13.40 6.68
N GLY A 292 -29.16 12.89 5.88
CA GLY A 292 -28.06 13.64 5.28
C GLY A 292 -26.84 13.84 6.19
N ASN A 293 -26.76 13.13 7.32
CA ASN A 293 -25.62 13.23 8.23
C ASN A 293 -24.53 12.23 7.89
N PHE A 294 -23.32 12.50 8.37
CA PHE A 294 -22.23 11.55 8.34
C PHE A 294 -22.45 10.46 9.40
N ASN A 295 -22.58 9.21 8.95
CA ASN A 295 -22.75 8.04 9.80
C ASN A 295 -21.63 7.01 9.63
N GLY A 296 -20.45 7.47 9.25
CA GLY A 296 -19.32 6.63 8.85
C GLY A 296 -19.27 6.42 7.35
N GLN A 297 -18.19 5.86 6.89
CA GLN A 297 -17.97 5.55 5.48
C GLN A 297 -17.82 4.05 5.30
N SER A 298 -18.27 3.52 4.18
CA SER A 298 -18.18 2.10 3.88
C SER A 298 -17.10 1.81 2.84
N GLY A 299 -16.59 0.58 2.85
CA GLY A 299 -15.57 0.11 1.94
C GLY A 299 -14.25 -0.23 2.62
N TYR A 300 -13.54 -1.18 2.05
CA TYR A 300 -12.34 -1.73 2.68
C TYR A 300 -11.18 -0.72 2.80
N GLY A 301 -11.16 0.33 2.01
CA GLY A 301 -10.21 1.43 2.17
C GLY A 301 -10.39 2.13 3.52
N TYR A 302 -11.63 2.40 3.91
CA TYR A 302 -11.93 3.00 5.21
C TYR A 302 -11.73 2.04 6.38
N VAL A 303 -12.09 0.77 6.20
CA VAL A 303 -11.86 -0.27 7.23
C VAL A 303 -10.38 -0.35 7.61
N SER A 304 -9.46 -0.15 6.65
CA SER A 304 -8.03 -0.09 6.93
C SER A 304 -7.68 1.01 7.93
N PHE A 305 -8.23 2.23 7.75
CA PHE A 305 -8.02 3.35 8.67
C PHE A 305 -8.68 3.11 10.02
N GLU A 306 -9.92 2.60 10.04
CA GLU A 306 -10.64 2.26 11.28
C GLU A 306 -9.81 1.28 12.12
N LYS A 307 -9.26 0.23 11.50
CA LYS A 307 -8.41 -0.75 12.21
C LYS A 307 -7.14 -0.14 12.78
N PHE A 308 -6.55 0.84 12.10
CA PHE A 308 -5.43 1.59 12.65
C PHE A 308 -5.85 2.41 13.87
N ILE A 309 -6.91 3.20 13.78
CA ILE A 309 -7.39 4.05 14.88
C ILE A 309 -7.86 3.20 16.08
N ASP A 310 -8.61 2.12 15.83
CA ASP A 310 -8.99 1.15 16.87
C ASP A 310 -7.76 0.56 17.57
N GLY A 311 -6.73 0.21 16.80
CA GLY A 311 -5.47 -0.30 17.32
C GLY A 311 -4.75 0.72 18.21
N VAL A 312 -4.61 1.96 17.73
CA VAL A 312 -4.00 3.08 18.49
C VAL A 312 -4.75 3.29 19.80
N THR A 313 -6.07 3.41 19.73
CA THR A 313 -6.91 3.62 20.91
C THR A 313 -6.76 2.47 21.90
N ALA A 314 -6.81 1.22 21.44
CA ALA A 314 -6.69 0.05 22.30
C ALA A 314 -5.31 -0.08 22.97
N VAL A 315 -4.23 0.30 22.26
CA VAL A 315 -2.87 0.33 22.82
C VAL A 315 -2.74 1.45 23.85
N ASN A 316 -3.24 2.65 23.56
CA ASN A 316 -3.20 3.79 24.48
C ASN A 316 -4.00 3.54 25.78
N ASP A 317 -5.13 2.84 25.66
CA ASP A 317 -5.97 2.45 26.82
C ASP A 317 -5.37 1.24 27.60
N GLY A 318 -4.27 0.65 27.14
CA GLY A 318 -3.69 -0.55 27.74
C GLY A 318 -4.52 -1.82 27.57
N ARG A 319 -5.52 -1.83 26.68
CA ARG A 319 -6.40 -2.99 26.41
C ARG A 319 -5.71 -4.07 25.59
N VAL A 320 -4.74 -3.69 24.76
CA VAL A 320 -3.92 -4.60 23.96
C VAL A 320 -2.48 -4.10 23.87
N THR A 321 -1.54 -5.00 23.57
CA THR A 321 -0.17 -4.65 23.18
C THR A 321 -0.01 -4.66 21.66
N VAL A 322 1.04 -4.02 21.15
CA VAL A 322 1.38 -4.06 19.71
C VAL A 322 1.62 -5.50 19.25
N ASP A 323 2.34 -6.32 20.04
CA ASP A 323 2.55 -7.74 19.77
C ASP A 323 1.23 -8.54 19.60
N GLN A 324 0.21 -8.21 20.40
CA GLN A 324 -1.11 -8.84 20.22
C GLN A 324 -1.78 -8.42 18.90
N LEU A 325 -1.55 -7.19 18.42
CA LEU A 325 -2.04 -6.73 17.12
C LEU A 325 -1.28 -7.41 15.97
N ASP A 326 0.02 -7.62 16.11
CA ASP A 326 0.84 -8.40 15.18
C ASP A 326 0.29 -9.83 15.03
N LYS A 327 0.03 -10.50 16.16
CA LYS A 327 -0.55 -11.86 16.18
C LYS A 327 -1.94 -11.96 15.58
N ARG A 328 -2.72 -10.86 15.55
CA ARG A 328 -4.01 -10.78 14.84
C ARG A 328 -3.86 -10.67 13.31
N GLY A 329 -2.63 -10.50 12.81
CA GLY A 329 -2.33 -10.42 11.39
C GLY A 329 -2.65 -9.06 10.75
N LEU A 330 -2.71 -7.98 11.53
CA LEU A 330 -2.80 -6.64 11.00
C LEU A 330 -1.54 -6.30 10.18
N PRO A 331 -1.61 -5.43 9.18
CA PRO A 331 -0.46 -5.04 8.37
C PRO A 331 0.45 -4.05 9.14
N THR A 332 1.03 -4.52 10.22
CA THR A 332 2.05 -3.78 10.99
C THR A 332 3.41 -3.88 10.31
N LEU A 333 4.40 -3.11 10.75
CA LEU A 333 5.77 -3.24 10.24
C LEU A 333 6.24 -4.70 10.33
N ARG A 334 6.08 -5.37 11.47
CA ARG A 334 6.47 -6.78 11.67
C ARG A 334 5.83 -7.70 10.64
N ASN A 335 4.57 -7.50 10.36
CA ASN A 335 3.78 -8.31 9.41
C ASN A 335 3.98 -7.93 7.94
N THR A 336 4.88 -7.01 7.61
CA THR A 336 5.15 -6.55 6.25
C THR A 336 6.63 -6.50 5.88
N VAL A 337 7.52 -7.00 6.75
CA VAL A 337 8.97 -7.07 6.51
C VAL A 337 9.28 -7.81 5.22
N LEU A 338 8.68 -9.01 5.01
CA LEU A 338 8.94 -9.82 3.83
C LEU A 338 8.42 -9.18 2.55
N THR A 339 7.34 -8.40 2.63
CA THR A 339 6.86 -7.59 1.50
C THR A 339 7.94 -6.58 1.07
N THR A 340 8.51 -5.84 2.02
CA THR A 340 9.61 -4.91 1.72
C THR A 340 10.84 -5.64 1.19
N ALA A 341 11.20 -6.78 1.78
CA ALA A 341 12.34 -7.58 1.32
C ALA A 341 12.21 -8.04 -0.15
N ILE A 342 11.03 -8.53 -0.54
CA ILE A 342 10.76 -8.96 -1.92
C ILE A 342 10.86 -7.77 -2.89
N LEU A 343 10.28 -6.62 -2.53
CA LEU A 343 10.31 -5.42 -3.39
C LEU A 343 11.71 -4.87 -3.57
N GLU A 344 12.50 -4.77 -2.50
CA GLU A 344 13.91 -4.34 -2.60
C GLU A 344 14.77 -5.35 -3.35
N ALA A 345 14.59 -6.66 -3.11
CA ALA A 345 15.30 -7.70 -3.86
C ALA A 345 15.00 -7.59 -5.37
N GLY A 346 13.73 -7.32 -5.74
CA GLY A 346 13.35 -7.04 -7.12
C GLY A 346 14.05 -5.81 -7.71
N ARG A 347 14.13 -4.71 -6.94
CA ARG A 347 14.84 -3.49 -7.37
C ARG A 347 16.34 -3.76 -7.54
N ARG A 348 16.99 -4.42 -6.57
CA ARG A 348 18.40 -4.82 -6.67
C ARG A 348 18.64 -5.71 -7.89
N SER A 349 17.75 -6.67 -8.14
CA SER A 349 17.86 -7.53 -9.34
C SER A 349 17.90 -6.72 -10.62
N LEU A 350 17.00 -5.73 -10.81
CA LEU A 350 17.00 -4.86 -11.99
C LEU A 350 18.26 -4.01 -12.09
N ASP A 351 18.69 -3.38 -11.01
CA ASP A 351 19.85 -2.49 -10.98
C ASP A 351 21.17 -3.23 -11.25
N GLU A 352 21.20 -4.54 -10.99
CA GLU A 352 22.39 -5.39 -11.12
C GLU A 352 22.28 -6.38 -12.29
N GLY A 353 21.59 -6.00 -13.37
CA GLY A 353 21.54 -6.76 -14.62
C GLY A 353 20.65 -8.01 -14.55
N ASN A 354 19.56 -7.94 -13.82
CA ASN A 354 18.56 -9.00 -13.64
C ASN A 354 19.12 -10.25 -12.92
N ARG A 355 20.12 -10.06 -12.07
CA ARG A 355 20.67 -11.16 -11.27
C ARG A 355 19.65 -11.66 -10.26
N LEU A 356 19.83 -12.89 -9.84
CA LEU A 356 19.07 -13.47 -8.72
C LEU A 356 19.54 -12.82 -7.41
N VAL A 357 18.59 -12.44 -6.56
CA VAL A 357 18.82 -11.94 -5.20
C VAL A 357 18.22 -12.92 -4.21
N GLU A 358 19.04 -13.39 -3.27
CA GLU A 358 18.59 -14.29 -2.20
C GLU A 358 17.97 -13.51 -1.05
N ILE A 359 16.89 -14.05 -0.48
CA ILE A 359 16.26 -13.55 0.75
C ILE A 359 16.52 -14.61 1.85
N ILE A 360 17.27 -14.22 2.86
CA ILE A 360 17.55 -15.08 4.00
C ILE A 360 16.66 -14.64 5.14
N VAL A 361 15.78 -15.54 5.58
CA VAL A 361 14.86 -15.31 6.70
C VAL A 361 15.38 -16.13 7.89
N GLY A 362 15.86 -15.45 8.91
CA GLY A 362 16.30 -16.05 10.17
C GLY A 362 15.28 -15.90 11.29
N ASP A 363 15.69 -16.24 12.49
CA ASP A 363 14.88 -16.05 13.69
C ASP A 363 14.75 -14.57 14.08
N ALA A 364 13.73 -14.25 14.88
CA ALA A 364 13.49 -12.94 15.48
C ALA A 364 13.51 -11.76 14.48
N ASP A 365 12.75 -11.88 13.40
CA ASP A 365 12.60 -10.85 12.33
C ASP A 365 13.89 -10.54 11.56
N ARG A 366 14.91 -11.35 11.69
CA ARG A 366 16.15 -11.20 10.93
C ARG A 366 15.88 -11.55 9.46
N VAL A 367 15.99 -10.56 8.59
CA VAL A 367 15.88 -10.72 7.12
C VAL A 367 17.07 -10.02 6.46
N GLU A 368 17.73 -10.71 5.54
CA GLU A 368 18.89 -10.21 4.80
C GLU A 368 18.72 -10.46 3.30
N LEU A 369 19.28 -9.57 2.46
CA LEU A 369 19.35 -9.71 1.01
C LEU A 369 20.80 -9.90 0.56
N LYS A 370 21.05 -10.95 -0.28
CA LYS A 370 22.38 -11.27 -0.83
C LYS A 370 22.40 -11.31 -2.35
#